data_b8cde27aa74633905ec429037931dfc8
#
_entry.id   b8cde27aa74633905ec429037931dfc8
#
_cell.length_a   1.000
_cell.length_b   1.000
_cell.length_c   1.000
_cell.angle_alpha   90.00
_cell.angle_beta   90.00
_cell.angle_gamma   90.00
#
_symmetry.space_group_name_H-M   'P 1'
#
loop_
_entity.id
_entity.type
_entity.pdbx_description
1 polymer ?
#
loop_
_entity_poly.entity_id
_entity_poly.type
_entity_poly.pdbx_seq_one_letter_code
_entity_poly.pdbx_strand_id
1 'polypeptide(L)'
;MADSKVQPRMGNTGFIIFLALLSAFVPLSTDLYLPALPEMTKFFAVPEIVMNLTLILFFVFYSIATLFWGPLSDRYGRRPILLIGLTLYMLASILCGIAVNAYEIIIFRVLQAIGGGVATTVATAVIKDVFVGRKQETTLAIVQSMVVISPAIAPVIGSLLLTFISWRGIFFAQALLGLSVIYGSIIFKETHQAETGNTSILKSFGRLGSLLLNPGFSALLITFSLMSIVSLSYISSSSYIFQDTFHLSSRMFSLFFSFNAIGMLLGPLVYIPLSKYNDRFKIVYTSFGISIVPES
;
A
#
# COMPACT_ATOMS: atom_id res chain seq x y z
N MET A 1 17.08 1.17 30.74
CA MET A 1 16.33 0.06 30.13
C MET A 1 14.88 0.50 30.04
N ALA A 2 14.43 1.11 28.96
CA ALA A 2 13.02 1.40 28.75
C ALA A 2 12.37 0.07 28.36
N ASP A 3 11.64 -0.53 29.30
CA ASP A 3 10.83 -1.70 29.04
C ASP A 3 9.85 -1.40 27.91
N SER A 4 9.98 -2.15 26.82
CA SER A 4 9.05 -2.07 25.71
C SER A 4 7.64 -2.12 26.29
N LYS A 5 6.82 -1.10 26.06
CA LYS A 5 5.38 -1.15 26.39
C LYS A 5 4.74 -2.21 25.51
N VAL A 6 4.97 -3.46 25.90
CA VAL A 6 4.44 -4.65 25.24
C VAL A 6 2.93 -4.53 25.23
N GLN A 7 2.30 -4.83 24.11
CA GLN A 7 0.85 -4.88 23.99
C GLN A 7 0.35 -6.09 24.80
N PRO A 8 -0.25 -5.89 25.99
CA PRO A 8 -0.46 -7.00 26.95
C PRO A 8 -1.42 -8.07 26.43
N ARG A 9 -2.27 -7.73 25.43
CA ARG A 9 -3.25 -8.65 24.85
C ARG A 9 -2.79 -9.32 23.56
N MET A 10 -1.77 -8.77 22.87
CA MET A 10 -1.27 -9.30 21.60
C MET A 10 0.06 -10.04 21.75
N GLY A 11 0.83 -9.76 22.80
CA GLY A 11 2.22 -10.18 22.90
C GLY A 11 3.12 -9.52 21.86
N ASN A 12 4.43 -9.72 21.95
CA ASN A 12 5.38 -9.06 21.02
C ASN A 12 5.23 -9.53 19.57
N THR A 13 5.12 -10.84 19.36
CA THR A 13 5.01 -11.40 18.01
C THR A 13 3.68 -11.02 17.36
N GLY A 14 2.57 -11.14 18.07
CA GLY A 14 1.25 -10.75 17.56
C GLY A 14 1.18 -9.27 17.21
N PHE A 15 1.84 -8.42 17.98
CA PHE A 15 1.91 -6.98 17.71
C PHE A 15 2.72 -6.67 16.43
N ILE A 16 3.86 -7.33 16.22
CA ILE A 16 4.66 -7.15 15.00
C ILE A 16 3.88 -7.65 13.76
N ILE A 17 3.19 -8.79 13.87
CA ILE A 17 2.34 -9.31 12.80
C ILE A 17 1.20 -8.32 12.49
N PHE A 18 0.57 -7.76 13.50
CA PHE A 18 -0.48 -6.74 13.31
C PHE A 18 0.05 -5.49 12.58
N LEU A 19 1.22 -4.97 12.97
CA LEU A 19 1.86 -3.83 12.29
C LEU A 19 2.25 -4.17 10.86
N ALA A 20 2.72 -5.39 10.61
CA ALA A 20 3.05 -5.87 9.28
C ALA A 20 1.80 -5.98 8.38
N LEU A 21 0.69 -6.50 8.90
CA LEU A 21 -0.60 -6.55 8.20
C LEU A 21 -1.13 -5.15 7.91
N LEU A 22 -1.05 -4.20 8.86
CA LEU A 22 -1.43 -2.81 8.64
C LEU A 22 -0.62 -2.17 7.51
N SER A 23 0.68 -2.42 7.44
CA SER A 23 1.55 -1.82 6.42
C SER A 23 1.36 -2.46 5.05
N ALA A 24 1.16 -3.77 4.99
CA ALA A 24 0.88 -4.50 3.75
C ALA A 24 -0.60 -4.39 3.30
N PHE A 25 -1.46 -3.78 4.10
CA PHE A 25 -2.90 -3.75 3.91
C PHE A 25 -3.31 -3.18 2.55
N VAL A 26 -2.74 -2.03 2.16
CA VAL A 26 -3.05 -1.37 0.90
C VAL A 26 -2.48 -2.11 -0.31
N PRO A 27 -1.19 -2.52 -0.36
CA PRO A 27 -0.70 -3.38 -1.43
C PRO A 27 -1.50 -4.67 -1.57
N LEU A 28 -1.81 -5.36 -0.49
CA LEU A 28 -2.68 -6.55 -0.53
C LEU A 28 -4.02 -6.23 -1.17
N SER A 29 -4.63 -5.11 -0.79
CA SER A 29 -5.93 -4.67 -1.33
C SER A 29 -5.88 -4.32 -2.81
N THR A 30 -4.83 -3.65 -3.28
CA THR A 30 -4.70 -3.25 -4.68
C THR A 30 -4.33 -4.41 -5.58
N ASP A 31 -3.41 -5.26 -5.15
CA ASP A 31 -2.85 -6.28 -6.03
C ASP A 31 -3.75 -7.54 -6.10
N LEU A 32 -4.57 -7.75 -5.05
CA LEU A 32 -5.49 -8.88 -4.99
C LEU A 32 -6.54 -8.87 -6.14
N TYR A 33 -6.98 -7.70 -6.58
CA TYR A 33 -8.00 -7.61 -7.63
C TYR A 33 -7.45 -7.38 -9.04
N LEU A 34 -6.15 -7.13 -9.21
CA LEU A 34 -5.53 -6.94 -10.52
C LEU A 34 -5.90 -8.04 -11.53
N PRO A 35 -5.89 -9.35 -11.15
CA PRO A 35 -6.26 -10.41 -12.07
C PRO A 35 -7.72 -10.34 -12.56
N ALA A 36 -8.58 -9.65 -11.81
CA ALA A 36 -10.01 -9.51 -12.13
C ALA A 36 -10.34 -8.34 -13.08
N LEU A 37 -9.39 -7.41 -13.30
CA LEU A 37 -9.63 -6.19 -14.09
C LEU A 37 -10.21 -6.46 -15.49
N PRO A 38 -9.67 -7.39 -16.30
CA PRO A 38 -10.23 -7.66 -17.63
C PRO A 38 -11.67 -8.22 -17.57
N GLU A 39 -11.97 -9.06 -16.58
CA GLU A 39 -13.33 -9.58 -16.35
C GLU A 39 -14.30 -8.45 -16.00
N MET A 40 -13.88 -7.53 -15.12
CA MET A 40 -14.68 -6.37 -14.71
C MET A 40 -14.93 -5.42 -15.88
N THR A 41 -13.91 -5.17 -16.72
CA THR A 41 -14.02 -4.36 -17.92
C THR A 41 -15.07 -4.90 -18.88
N LYS A 42 -15.06 -6.21 -19.14
CA LYS A 42 -16.07 -6.91 -19.97
C LYS A 42 -17.44 -6.89 -19.30
N PHE A 43 -17.52 -7.11 -17.99
CA PHE A 43 -18.78 -7.13 -17.24
C PHE A 43 -19.50 -5.79 -17.28
N PHE A 44 -18.79 -4.68 -17.10
CA PHE A 44 -19.36 -3.33 -17.13
C PHE A 44 -19.47 -2.75 -18.55
N ALA A 45 -18.94 -3.45 -19.56
CA ALA A 45 -18.89 -3.01 -20.95
C ALA A 45 -18.32 -1.58 -21.12
N VAL A 46 -17.23 -1.29 -20.43
CA VAL A 46 -16.54 0.01 -20.47
C VAL A 46 -15.13 -0.15 -21.04
N PRO A 47 -14.52 0.93 -21.61
CA PRO A 47 -13.12 0.90 -22.02
C PRO A 47 -12.17 0.65 -20.83
N GLU A 48 -11.03 0.01 -21.08
CA GLU A 48 -9.99 -0.27 -20.09
C GLU A 48 -9.55 0.98 -19.32
N ILE A 49 -9.47 2.13 -20.01
CA ILE A 49 -9.08 3.40 -19.38
C ILE A 49 -10.06 3.82 -18.28
N VAL A 50 -11.36 3.52 -18.43
CA VAL A 50 -12.37 3.82 -17.41
C VAL A 50 -12.20 2.89 -16.21
N MET A 51 -11.96 1.59 -16.48
CA MET A 51 -11.72 0.65 -15.38
C MET A 51 -10.41 0.93 -14.64
N ASN A 52 -9.37 1.37 -15.34
CA ASN A 52 -8.11 1.79 -14.73
C ASN A 52 -8.24 3.00 -13.79
N LEU A 53 -9.29 3.82 -13.91
CA LEU A 53 -9.58 4.87 -12.93
C LEU A 53 -9.80 4.30 -11.51
N THR A 54 -10.21 3.05 -11.38
CA THR A 54 -10.33 2.38 -10.07
C THR A 54 -8.98 2.25 -9.36
N LEU A 55 -7.88 2.13 -10.11
CA LEU A 55 -6.51 2.14 -9.59
C LEU A 55 -5.96 3.56 -9.44
N ILE A 56 -6.07 4.35 -10.50
CA ILE A 56 -5.49 5.70 -10.54
C ILE A 56 -6.06 6.56 -9.41
N LEU A 57 -7.39 6.66 -9.33
CA LEU A 57 -8.05 7.45 -8.30
C LEU A 57 -7.84 6.85 -6.91
N PHE A 58 -7.77 5.51 -6.79
CA PHE A 58 -7.39 4.88 -5.53
C PHE A 58 -6.05 5.41 -5.03
N PHE A 59 -4.99 5.38 -5.83
CA PHE A 59 -3.66 5.85 -5.41
C PHE A 59 -3.62 7.36 -5.16
N VAL A 60 -4.34 8.17 -5.95
CA VAL A 60 -4.45 9.62 -5.72
C VAL A 60 -5.09 9.91 -4.36
N PHE A 61 -6.27 9.34 -4.09
CA PHE A 61 -6.97 9.60 -2.84
C PHE A 61 -6.32 8.91 -1.63
N TYR A 62 -5.68 7.77 -1.82
CA TYR A 62 -4.82 7.16 -0.81
C TYR A 62 -3.69 8.10 -0.38
N SER A 63 -2.97 8.67 -1.35
CA SER A 63 -1.87 9.61 -1.08
C SER A 63 -2.36 10.86 -0.35
N ILE A 64 -3.48 11.43 -0.78
CA ILE A 64 -4.11 12.57 -0.10
C ILE A 64 -4.52 12.18 1.33
N ALA A 65 -5.19 11.06 1.49
CA ALA A 65 -5.69 10.61 2.78
C ALA A 65 -4.58 10.37 3.82
N THR A 66 -3.43 9.81 3.39
CA THR A 66 -2.29 9.59 4.29
C THR A 66 -1.75 10.88 4.89
N LEU A 67 -1.82 12.01 4.17
CA LEU A 67 -1.41 13.33 4.68
C LEU A 67 -2.30 13.81 5.83
N PHE A 68 -3.59 13.44 5.82
CA PHE A 68 -4.55 13.82 6.85
C PHE A 68 -4.56 12.84 8.03
N TRP A 69 -4.43 11.53 7.78
CA TRP A 69 -4.51 10.53 8.83
C TRP A 69 -3.39 10.65 9.86
N GLY A 70 -2.18 11.09 9.46
CA GLY A 70 -1.08 11.34 10.36
C GLY A 70 -1.46 12.33 11.47
N PRO A 71 -1.68 13.62 11.15
CA PRO A 71 -2.07 14.64 12.11
C PRO A 71 -3.36 14.34 12.88
N LEU A 72 -4.34 13.66 12.25
CA LEU A 72 -5.55 13.25 12.97
C LEU A 72 -5.22 12.20 14.04
N SER A 73 -4.37 11.22 13.73
CA SER A 73 -3.99 10.18 14.68
C SER A 73 -3.09 10.70 15.80
N ASP A 74 -2.31 11.76 15.57
CA ASP A 74 -1.56 12.46 16.60
C ASP A 74 -2.50 13.21 17.55
N ARG A 75 -3.56 13.79 17.03
CA ARG A 75 -4.51 14.59 17.82
C ARG A 75 -5.53 13.74 18.59
N TYR A 76 -6.11 12.73 17.95
CA TYR A 76 -7.24 11.97 18.50
C TYR A 76 -6.85 10.60 19.03
N GLY A 77 -5.58 10.21 18.88
CA GLY A 77 -5.07 8.89 19.24
C GLY A 77 -5.04 7.91 18.06
N ARG A 78 -4.12 6.95 18.14
CA ARG A 78 -3.88 5.96 17.07
C ARG A 78 -5.07 5.02 16.86
N ARG A 79 -5.58 4.47 18.00
CA ARG A 79 -6.64 3.46 17.97
C ARG A 79 -7.97 3.95 17.42
N PRO A 80 -8.55 5.08 17.88
CA PRO A 80 -9.85 5.55 17.36
C PRO A 80 -9.78 5.91 15.88
N ILE A 81 -8.71 6.55 15.44
CA ILE A 81 -8.53 6.92 14.02
C ILE A 81 -8.36 5.68 13.16
N LEU A 82 -7.60 4.68 13.63
CA LEU A 82 -7.45 3.40 12.94
C LEU A 82 -8.81 2.69 12.77
N LEU A 83 -9.63 2.66 13.82
CA LEU A 83 -10.97 2.06 13.76
C LEU A 83 -11.88 2.78 12.76
N ILE A 84 -11.88 4.11 12.75
CA ILE A 84 -12.70 4.92 11.81
C ILE A 84 -12.30 4.62 10.37
N GLY A 85 -11.00 4.70 10.03
CA GLY A 85 -10.54 4.49 8.66
C GLY A 85 -10.74 3.06 8.17
N LEU A 86 -10.44 2.06 9.01
CA LEU A 86 -10.65 0.65 8.65
C LEU A 86 -12.13 0.30 8.50
N THR A 87 -13.01 0.90 9.30
CA THR A 87 -14.46 0.72 9.13
C THR A 87 -14.93 1.31 7.81
N LEU A 88 -14.45 2.52 7.45
CA LEU A 88 -14.72 3.11 6.14
C LEU A 88 -14.23 2.21 5.00
N TYR A 89 -13.00 1.65 5.11
CA TYR A 89 -12.45 0.72 4.14
C TYR A 89 -13.33 -0.53 3.99
N MET A 90 -13.72 -1.15 5.11
CA MET A 90 -14.54 -2.37 5.11
C MET A 90 -15.90 -2.12 4.44
N LEU A 91 -16.58 -1.03 4.81
CA LEU A 91 -17.86 -0.68 4.20
C LEU A 91 -17.73 -0.38 2.71
N ALA A 92 -16.70 0.37 2.33
CA ALA A 92 -16.41 0.66 0.92
C ALA A 92 -16.09 -0.62 0.12
N SER A 93 -15.40 -1.59 0.73
CA SER A 93 -15.14 -2.90 0.10
C SER A 93 -16.44 -3.67 -0.15
N ILE A 94 -17.37 -3.67 0.81
CA ILE A 94 -18.68 -4.29 0.63
C ILE A 94 -19.44 -3.58 -0.51
N LEU A 95 -19.43 -2.26 -0.55
CA LEU A 95 -20.06 -1.46 -1.61
C LEU A 95 -19.44 -1.77 -2.99
N CYS A 96 -18.12 -1.93 -3.09
CA CYS A 96 -17.47 -2.39 -4.32
C CYS A 96 -18.03 -3.76 -4.79
N GLY A 97 -18.24 -4.69 -3.86
CA GLY A 97 -18.75 -6.04 -4.17
C GLY A 97 -20.19 -6.05 -4.68
N ILE A 98 -21.00 -5.04 -4.36
CA ILE A 98 -22.40 -4.92 -4.79
C ILE A 98 -22.61 -3.89 -5.89
N ALA A 99 -21.55 -3.23 -6.40
CA ALA A 99 -21.65 -2.21 -7.44
C ALA A 99 -22.32 -2.74 -8.70
N VAL A 100 -23.20 -1.93 -9.30
CA VAL A 100 -23.96 -2.30 -10.49
C VAL A 100 -23.44 -1.62 -11.76
N ASN A 101 -22.62 -0.57 -11.64
CA ASN A 101 -21.99 0.11 -12.76
C ASN A 101 -20.53 0.52 -12.45
N ALA A 102 -19.77 0.86 -13.51
CA ALA A 102 -18.35 1.20 -13.41
C ALA A 102 -18.10 2.47 -12.58
N TYR A 103 -18.98 3.44 -12.61
CA TYR A 103 -18.80 4.69 -11.86
C TYR A 103 -18.99 4.49 -10.36
N GLU A 104 -19.93 3.64 -9.96
CA GLU A 104 -20.11 3.27 -8.55
C GLU A 104 -18.85 2.61 -8.00
N ILE A 105 -18.29 1.63 -8.72
CA ILE A 105 -17.08 0.96 -8.24
C ILE A 105 -15.90 1.92 -8.15
N ILE A 106 -15.77 2.88 -9.08
CA ILE A 106 -14.74 3.93 -9.01
C ILE A 106 -14.90 4.77 -7.73
N ILE A 107 -16.13 5.22 -7.44
CA ILE A 107 -16.42 6.02 -6.24
C ILE A 107 -16.14 5.21 -4.97
N PHE A 108 -16.60 3.95 -4.92
CA PHE A 108 -16.38 3.11 -3.75
C PHE A 108 -14.90 2.77 -3.55
N ARG A 109 -14.12 2.64 -4.63
CA ARG A 109 -12.67 2.48 -4.58
C ARG A 109 -11.98 3.74 -4.02
N VAL A 110 -12.47 4.93 -4.32
CA VAL A 110 -11.99 6.18 -3.70
C VAL A 110 -12.24 6.16 -2.19
N LEU A 111 -13.45 5.79 -1.76
CA LEU A 111 -13.76 5.68 -0.32
C LEU A 111 -12.89 4.61 0.36
N GLN A 112 -12.66 3.49 -0.32
CA GLN A 112 -11.79 2.42 0.14
C GLN A 112 -10.35 2.90 0.30
N ALA A 113 -9.84 3.71 -0.65
CA ALA A 113 -8.50 4.30 -0.60
C ALA A 113 -8.34 5.25 0.59
N ILE A 114 -9.33 6.13 0.80
CA ILE A 114 -9.35 7.04 1.94
C ILE A 114 -9.28 6.26 3.25
N GLY A 115 -10.14 5.25 3.40
CA GLY A 115 -10.14 4.40 4.59
C GLY A 115 -8.84 3.62 4.78
N GLY A 116 -8.32 3.02 3.70
CA GLY A 116 -7.11 2.19 3.73
C GLY A 116 -5.83 2.96 4.10
N GLY A 117 -5.76 4.25 3.74
CA GLY A 117 -4.60 5.11 4.04
C GLY A 117 -4.29 5.24 5.53
N VAL A 118 -5.26 5.01 6.41
CA VAL A 118 -5.04 5.02 7.86
C VAL A 118 -4.09 3.91 8.31
N ALA A 119 -4.16 2.73 7.68
CA ALA A 119 -3.44 1.55 8.12
C ALA A 119 -1.91 1.75 8.08
N THR A 120 -1.36 2.15 6.94
CA THR A 120 0.08 2.38 6.76
C THR A 120 0.59 3.57 7.56
N THR A 121 -0.21 4.65 7.62
CA THR A 121 0.14 5.87 8.35
C THR A 121 0.24 5.59 9.85
N VAL A 122 -0.78 4.95 10.42
CA VAL A 122 -0.81 4.66 11.86
C VAL A 122 0.21 3.56 12.21
N ALA A 123 0.41 2.54 11.36
CA ALA A 123 1.44 1.52 11.62
C ALA A 123 2.82 2.15 11.80
N THR A 124 3.22 3.05 10.90
CA THR A 124 4.50 3.75 10.97
C THR A 124 4.61 4.63 12.22
N ALA A 125 3.53 5.34 12.59
CA ALA A 125 3.49 6.17 13.79
C ALA A 125 3.60 5.32 15.06
N VAL A 126 2.84 4.24 15.17
CA VAL A 126 2.88 3.31 16.31
C VAL A 126 4.27 2.70 16.52
N ILE A 127 4.96 2.34 15.42
CA ILE A 127 6.35 1.83 15.52
C ILE A 127 7.26 2.87 16.17
N LYS A 128 7.12 4.14 15.78
CA LYS A 128 7.89 5.25 16.36
C LYS A 128 7.53 5.54 17.83
N ASP A 129 6.24 5.35 18.19
CA ASP A 129 5.75 5.59 19.55
C ASP A 129 6.22 4.51 20.54
N VAL A 130 6.36 3.26 20.07
CA VAL A 130 6.61 2.08 20.92
C VAL A 130 8.08 1.67 20.95
N PHE A 131 8.78 1.77 19.84
CA PHE A 131 10.14 1.28 19.71
C PHE A 131 11.15 2.42 19.60
N VAL A 132 12.36 2.24 20.17
CA VAL A 132 13.43 3.23 20.18
C VAL A 132 14.73 2.59 19.69
N GLY A 133 15.55 3.37 18.97
CA GLY A 133 16.88 2.97 18.52
C GLY A 133 16.83 1.76 17.58
N ARG A 134 17.77 0.81 17.75
CA ARG A 134 17.91 -0.35 16.87
C ARG A 134 16.65 -1.22 16.75
N LYS A 135 15.82 -1.32 17.81
CA LYS A 135 14.56 -2.05 17.76
C LYS A 135 13.56 -1.39 16.81
N GLN A 136 13.51 -0.05 16.80
CA GLN A 136 12.65 0.70 15.87
C GLN A 136 13.07 0.45 14.41
N GLU A 137 14.36 0.56 14.11
CA GLU A 137 14.91 0.31 12.78
C GLU A 137 14.62 -1.12 12.31
N THR A 138 14.87 -2.12 13.18
CA THR A 138 14.58 -3.53 12.86
C THR A 138 13.09 -3.78 12.62
N THR A 139 12.21 -3.21 13.45
CA THR A 139 10.76 -3.38 13.29
C THR A 139 10.27 -2.71 12.02
N LEU A 140 10.76 -1.51 11.70
CA LEU A 140 10.46 -0.84 10.43
C LEU A 140 10.92 -1.68 9.24
N ALA A 141 12.12 -2.26 9.29
CA ALA A 141 12.63 -3.12 8.22
C ALA A 141 11.76 -4.38 8.02
N ILE A 142 11.36 -5.06 9.10
CA ILE A 142 10.46 -6.23 9.04
C ILE A 142 9.11 -5.84 8.41
N VAL A 143 8.54 -4.74 8.87
CA VAL A 143 7.22 -4.29 8.40
C VAL A 143 7.27 -3.85 6.94
N GLN A 144 8.33 -3.15 6.53
CA GLN A 144 8.54 -2.77 5.13
C GLN A 144 8.79 -3.98 4.22
N SER A 145 9.42 -5.04 4.72
CA SER A 145 9.57 -6.28 3.96
C SER A 145 8.23 -6.87 3.55
N MET A 146 7.21 -6.77 4.40
CA MET A 146 5.86 -7.25 4.08
C MET A 146 5.20 -6.43 2.96
N VAL A 147 5.45 -5.13 2.90
CA VAL A 147 4.97 -4.27 1.81
C VAL A 147 5.58 -4.69 0.47
N VAL A 148 6.88 -5.02 0.45
CA VAL A 148 7.59 -5.44 -0.76
C VAL A 148 7.21 -6.86 -1.20
N ILE A 149 6.90 -7.74 -0.25
CA ILE A 149 6.47 -9.13 -0.52
C ILE A 149 5.02 -9.18 -1.01
N SER A 150 4.19 -8.23 -0.61
CA SER A 150 2.75 -8.20 -0.92
C SER A 150 2.44 -8.32 -2.42
N PRO A 151 3.09 -7.57 -3.34
CA PRO A 151 2.86 -7.70 -4.77
C PRO A 151 3.23 -9.07 -5.35
N ALA A 152 4.11 -9.82 -4.69
CA ALA A 152 4.43 -11.18 -5.12
C ALA A 152 3.34 -12.19 -4.73
N ILE A 153 2.64 -11.96 -3.63
CA ILE A 153 1.67 -12.92 -3.07
C ILE A 153 0.23 -12.56 -3.45
N ALA A 154 -0.13 -11.27 -3.40
CA ALA A 154 -1.52 -10.84 -3.53
C ALA A 154 -2.18 -11.22 -4.87
N PRO A 155 -1.55 -11.04 -6.05
CA PRO A 155 -2.18 -11.45 -7.31
C PRO A 155 -2.38 -12.96 -7.41
N VAL A 156 -1.46 -13.76 -6.82
CA VAL A 156 -1.60 -15.24 -6.78
C VAL A 156 -2.82 -15.63 -5.94
N ILE A 157 -2.98 -15.03 -4.77
CA ILE A 157 -4.18 -15.25 -3.96
C ILE A 157 -5.43 -14.78 -4.72
N GLY A 158 -5.37 -13.60 -5.37
CA GLY A 158 -6.46 -13.05 -6.16
C GLY A 158 -6.89 -13.98 -7.29
N SER A 159 -5.94 -14.47 -8.09
CA SER A 159 -6.24 -15.42 -9.17
C SER A 159 -6.75 -16.77 -8.66
N LEU A 160 -6.25 -17.24 -7.51
CA LEU A 160 -6.76 -18.45 -6.88
C LEU A 160 -8.22 -18.23 -6.41
N LEU A 161 -8.53 -17.12 -5.81
CA LEU A 161 -9.91 -16.79 -5.42
C LEU A 161 -10.83 -16.73 -6.63
N LEU A 162 -10.41 -16.16 -7.76
CA LEU A 162 -11.19 -16.10 -9.00
C LEU A 162 -11.52 -17.47 -9.57
N THR A 163 -10.86 -18.56 -9.20
CA THR A 163 -11.25 -19.90 -9.60
C THR A 163 -12.51 -20.40 -8.87
N PHE A 164 -12.84 -19.84 -7.72
CA PHE A 164 -13.96 -20.26 -6.89
C PHE A 164 -15.08 -19.21 -6.76
N ILE A 165 -14.71 -17.93 -6.87
CA ILE A 165 -15.62 -16.80 -6.68
C ILE A 165 -15.44 -15.79 -7.81
N SER A 166 -16.50 -15.02 -8.13
CA SER A 166 -16.43 -13.94 -9.12
C SER A 166 -15.59 -12.77 -8.61
N TRP A 167 -15.29 -11.79 -9.48
CA TRP A 167 -14.60 -10.57 -9.12
C TRP A 167 -15.25 -9.83 -7.93
N ARG A 168 -16.58 -9.94 -7.75
CA ARG A 168 -17.28 -9.40 -6.57
C ARG A 168 -16.80 -10.03 -5.27
N GLY A 169 -16.56 -11.33 -5.29
CA GLY A 169 -16.06 -12.09 -4.14
C GLY A 169 -14.70 -11.59 -3.66
N ILE A 170 -13.85 -11.06 -4.55
CA ILE A 170 -12.57 -10.45 -4.15
C ILE A 170 -12.80 -9.25 -3.22
N PHE A 171 -13.76 -8.39 -3.52
CA PHE A 171 -14.08 -7.24 -2.67
C PHE A 171 -14.67 -7.68 -1.32
N PHE A 172 -15.45 -8.74 -1.28
CA PHE A 172 -15.90 -9.33 0.00
C PHE A 172 -14.73 -9.95 0.79
N ALA A 173 -13.76 -10.56 0.12
CA ALA A 173 -12.52 -11.03 0.76
C ALA A 173 -11.70 -9.86 1.33
N GLN A 174 -11.64 -8.73 0.62
CA GLN A 174 -11.03 -7.50 1.12
C GLN A 174 -11.78 -6.92 2.33
N ALA A 175 -13.11 -6.98 2.33
CA ALA A 175 -13.91 -6.58 3.49
C ALA A 175 -13.62 -7.46 4.70
N LEU A 176 -13.47 -8.78 4.51
CA LEU A 176 -13.09 -9.73 5.56
C LEU A 176 -11.67 -9.45 6.09
N LEU A 177 -10.73 -9.13 5.20
CA LEU A 177 -9.40 -8.66 5.59
C LEU A 177 -9.50 -7.39 6.45
N GLY A 178 -10.31 -6.41 6.03
CA GLY A 178 -10.59 -5.20 6.81
C GLY A 178 -11.15 -5.51 8.19
N LEU A 179 -12.12 -6.43 8.27
CA LEU A 179 -12.71 -6.87 9.53
C LEU A 179 -11.66 -7.52 10.46
N SER A 180 -10.77 -8.34 9.92
CA SER A 180 -9.71 -8.98 10.70
C SER A 180 -8.75 -7.96 11.32
N VAL A 181 -8.41 -6.91 10.57
CA VAL A 181 -7.54 -5.82 11.05
C VAL A 181 -8.29 -4.90 12.03
N ILE A 182 -9.61 -4.68 11.84
CA ILE A 182 -10.46 -3.99 12.83
C ILE A 182 -10.45 -4.76 14.15
N TYR A 183 -10.60 -6.09 14.12
CA TYR A 183 -10.52 -6.91 15.31
C TYR A 183 -9.16 -6.75 16.02
N GLY A 184 -8.05 -6.80 15.27
CA GLY A 184 -6.72 -6.48 15.80
C GLY A 184 -6.66 -5.08 16.44
N SER A 185 -7.27 -4.08 15.80
CA SER A 185 -7.32 -2.70 16.30
C SER A 185 -8.15 -2.53 17.57
N ILE A 186 -9.16 -3.36 17.78
CA ILE A 186 -9.94 -3.38 19.03
C ILE A 186 -9.09 -3.89 20.20
N ILE A 187 -8.28 -4.92 19.95
CA ILE A 187 -7.40 -5.52 20.98
C ILE A 187 -6.18 -4.61 21.24
N PHE A 188 -5.77 -3.85 20.24
CA PHE A 188 -4.65 -2.91 20.32
C PHE A 188 -4.87 -1.87 21.42
N LYS A 189 -3.88 -1.74 22.31
CA LYS A 189 -3.90 -0.71 23.36
C LYS A 189 -3.32 0.59 22.80
N GLU A 190 -3.99 1.70 23.06
CA GLU A 190 -3.53 3.03 22.64
C GLU A 190 -2.07 3.30 23.05
N THR A 191 -1.27 3.75 22.12
CA THR A 191 0.16 4.01 22.33
C THR A 191 0.48 5.49 22.46
N HIS A 192 -0.37 6.33 21.91
CA HIS A 192 -0.19 7.76 21.90
C HIS A 192 -1.10 8.43 22.93
N GLN A 193 -0.52 9.28 23.78
CA GLN A 193 -1.32 10.18 24.60
C GLN A 193 -1.67 11.39 23.71
N ALA A 194 -2.96 11.55 23.42
CA ALA A 194 -3.43 12.67 22.62
C ALA A 194 -2.84 13.99 23.12
N GLU A 195 -2.15 14.70 22.25
CA GLU A 195 -1.60 16.01 22.60
C GLU A 195 -2.75 16.96 22.89
N THR A 196 -2.88 17.39 24.14
CA THR A 196 -3.82 18.43 24.56
C THR A 196 -3.43 19.83 24.07
N GLY A 197 -2.33 19.92 23.31
CA GLY A 197 -1.83 21.15 22.70
C GLY A 197 -2.54 21.50 21.39
N ASN A 198 -2.71 22.79 21.15
CA ASN A 198 -3.35 23.39 19.98
C ASN A 198 -2.43 23.28 18.72
N THR A 199 -1.89 22.07 18.44
CA THR A 199 -1.15 21.82 17.19
C THR A 199 -2.18 21.79 16.06
N SER A 200 -2.35 22.94 15.45
CA SER A 200 -3.22 23.11 14.29
C SER A 200 -2.74 22.16 13.17
N ILE A 201 -3.64 21.36 12.64
CA ILE A 201 -3.42 20.55 11.44
C ILE A 201 -2.83 21.42 10.33
N LEU A 202 -3.25 22.69 10.24
CA LEU A 202 -2.70 23.70 9.33
C LEU A 202 -1.17 23.92 9.51
N LYS A 203 -0.64 23.87 10.74
CA LYS A 203 0.80 24.01 10.99
C LYS A 203 1.59 22.81 10.46
N SER A 204 1.02 21.60 10.49
CA SER A 204 1.64 20.42 9.90
C SER A 204 1.75 20.54 8.38
N PHE A 205 0.70 21.06 7.71
CA PHE A 205 0.76 21.36 6.28
C PHE A 205 1.72 22.50 5.95
N GLY A 206 1.85 23.52 6.79
CA GLY A 206 2.83 24.58 6.62
C GLY A 206 4.28 24.05 6.63
N ARG A 207 4.58 23.08 7.50
CA ARG A 207 5.91 22.41 7.51
C ARG A 207 6.17 21.61 6.23
N LEU A 208 5.17 20.90 5.71
CA LEU A 208 5.27 20.22 4.40
C LEU A 208 5.55 21.22 3.28
N GLY A 209 4.83 22.36 3.25
CA GLY A 209 5.09 23.44 2.29
C GLY A 209 6.53 23.96 2.34
N SER A 210 7.07 24.16 3.54
CA SER A 210 8.46 24.64 3.70
C SER A 210 9.51 23.62 3.21
N LEU A 211 9.24 22.31 3.31
CA LEU A 211 10.12 21.27 2.76
C LEU A 211 10.14 21.30 1.22
N LEU A 212 9.00 21.57 0.58
CA LEU A 212 8.90 21.69 -0.88
C LEU A 212 9.66 22.91 -1.43
N LEU A 213 9.94 23.91 -0.61
CA LEU A 213 10.78 25.05 -1.00
C LEU A 213 12.26 24.72 -1.00
N ASN A 214 12.68 23.57 -0.43
CA ASN A 214 14.07 23.13 -0.49
C ASN A 214 14.34 22.46 -1.85
N PRO A 215 15.22 23.01 -2.71
CA PRO A 215 15.42 22.51 -4.06
C PRO A 215 15.99 21.07 -4.08
N GLY A 216 16.86 20.71 -3.12
CA GLY A 216 17.40 19.35 -3.03
C GLY A 216 16.33 18.33 -2.65
N PHE A 217 15.44 18.66 -1.73
CA PHE A 217 14.31 17.81 -1.36
C PHE A 217 13.32 17.66 -2.52
N SER A 218 13.00 18.77 -3.20
CA SER A 218 12.07 18.76 -4.35
C SER A 218 12.61 17.97 -5.53
N ALA A 219 13.90 18.07 -5.83
CA ALA A 219 14.54 17.28 -6.88
C ALA A 219 14.47 15.77 -6.58
N LEU A 220 14.76 15.36 -5.33
CA LEU A 220 14.60 13.97 -4.90
C LEU A 220 13.14 13.51 -5.02
N LEU A 221 12.20 14.32 -4.54
CA LEU A 221 10.77 14.01 -4.61
C LEU A 221 10.31 13.80 -6.05
N ILE A 222 10.69 14.68 -6.97
CA ILE A 222 10.36 14.58 -8.40
C ILE A 222 10.96 13.29 -8.99
N THR A 223 12.22 12.99 -8.71
CA THR A 223 12.87 11.77 -9.21
C THR A 223 12.16 10.51 -8.75
N PHE A 224 11.83 10.40 -7.46
CA PHE A 224 11.06 9.27 -6.94
C PHE A 224 9.65 9.20 -7.51
N SER A 225 9.00 10.35 -7.71
CA SER A 225 7.66 10.41 -8.32
C SER A 225 7.66 9.91 -9.77
N LEU A 226 8.66 10.30 -10.57
CA LEU A 226 8.81 9.81 -11.94
C LEU A 226 9.00 8.29 -11.99
N MET A 227 9.82 7.72 -11.09
CA MET A 227 9.98 6.27 -10.98
C MET A 227 8.66 5.58 -10.59
N SER A 228 7.90 6.19 -9.68
CA SER A 228 6.60 5.67 -9.26
C SER A 228 5.59 5.66 -10.40
N ILE A 229 5.63 6.64 -11.32
CA ILE A 229 4.76 6.68 -12.51
C ILE A 229 5.00 5.45 -13.39
N VAL A 230 6.27 5.10 -13.65
CA VAL A 230 6.62 3.91 -14.44
C VAL A 230 6.07 2.63 -13.79
N SER A 231 6.29 2.49 -12.47
CA SER A 231 5.79 1.33 -11.73
C SER A 231 4.27 1.23 -11.74
N LEU A 232 3.56 2.35 -11.53
CA LEU A 232 2.10 2.39 -11.56
C LEU A 232 1.54 2.12 -12.96
N SER A 233 2.20 2.61 -14.02
CA SER A 233 1.83 2.31 -15.41
C SER A 233 1.94 0.81 -15.69
N TYR A 234 3.02 0.16 -15.24
CA TYR A 234 3.16 -1.29 -15.34
C TYR A 234 2.04 -2.01 -14.59
N ILE A 235 1.77 -1.65 -13.33
CA ILE A 235 0.73 -2.28 -12.51
C ILE A 235 -0.64 -2.17 -13.21
N SER A 236 -1.00 -0.99 -13.72
CA SER A 236 -2.31 -0.73 -14.32
C SER A 236 -2.51 -1.42 -15.67
N SER A 237 -1.44 -1.57 -16.48
CA SER A 237 -1.52 -2.11 -17.83
C SER A 237 -1.22 -3.61 -17.90
N SER A 238 -0.44 -4.15 -16.95
CA SER A 238 0.05 -5.52 -17.00
C SER A 238 -1.07 -6.56 -17.10
N SER A 239 -2.16 -6.39 -16.34
CA SER A 239 -3.26 -7.34 -16.34
C SER A 239 -3.93 -7.48 -17.72
N TYR A 240 -4.11 -6.37 -18.43
CA TYR A 240 -4.68 -6.34 -19.79
C TYR A 240 -3.70 -6.89 -20.82
N ILE A 241 -2.43 -6.46 -20.77
CA ILE A 241 -1.40 -6.96 -21.70
C ILE A 241 -1.28 -8.47 -21.60
N PHE A 242 -1.14 -9.02 -20.41
CA PHE A 242 -0.97 -10.46 -20.23
C PHE A 242 -2.26 -11.25 -20.56
N GLN A 243 -3.43 -10.77 -20.19
CA GLN A 243 -4.65 -11.53 -20.32
C GLN A 243 -5.38 -11.29 -21.66
N ASP A 244 -5.48 -10.03 -22.13
CA ASP A 244 -6.22 -9.72 -23.37
C ASP A 244 -5.31 -9.74 -24.61
N THR A 245 -4.03 -9.29 -24.52
CA THR A 245 -3.12 -9.30 -25.67
C THR A 245 -2.42 -10.65 -25.85
N PHE A 246 -1.86 -11.21 -24.77
CA PHE A 246 -1.17 -12.51 -24.81
C PHE A 246 -2.11 -13.69 -24.54
N HIS A 247 -3.39 -13.46 -24.29
CA HIS A 247 -4.41 -14.50 -24.01
C HIS A 247 -4.05 -15.46 -22.86
N LEU A 248 -3.29 -14.98 -21.89
CA LEU A 248 -2.93 -15.78 -20.72
C LEU A 248 -4.09 -15.81 -19.71
N SER A 249 -4.19 -16.92 -18.99
CA SER A 249 -5.13 -17.00 -17.86
C SER A 249 -4.73 -16.06 -16.71
N SER A 250 -5.71 -15.67 -15.90
CA SER A 250 -5.47 -14.85 -14.69
C SER A 250 -4.41 -15.48 -13.77
N ARG A 251 -4.34 -16.82 -13.75
CA ARG A 251 -3.32 -17.56 -12.97
C ARG A 251 -1.92 -17.36 -13.56
N MET A 252 -1.76 -17.48 -14.88
CA MET A 252 -0.45 -17.25 -15.53
C MET A 252 -0.01 -15.80 -15.40
N PHE A 253 -0.93 -14.83 -15.60
CA PHE A 253 -0.65 -13.42 -15.31
C PHE A 253 -0.09 -13.24 -13.90
N SER A 254 -0.76 -13.80 -12.89
CA SER A 254 -0.35 -13.65 -11.49
C SER A 254 1.02 -14.25 -11.21
N LEU A 255 1.39 -15.38 -11.85
CA LEU A 255 2.71 -15.96 -11.72
C LEU A 255 3.79 -15.07 -12.34
N PHE A 256 3.58 -14.53 -13.55
CA PHE A 256 4.52 -13.60 -14.16
C PHE A 256 4.67 -12.29 -13.37
N PHE A 257 3.56 -11.74 -12.88
CA PHE A 257 3.57 -10.55 -12.03
C PHE A 257 4.34 -10.79 -10.73
N SER A 258 4.11 -11.93 -10.09
CA SER A 258 4.82 -12.34 -8.86
C SER A 258 6.30 -12.56 -9.11
N PHE A 259 6.68 -13.14 -10.25
CA PHE A 259 8.08 -13.31 -10.64
C PHE A 259 8.79 -11.97 -10.79
N ASN A 260 8.12 -10.98 -11.42
CA ASN A 260 8.63 -9.61 -11.51
C ASN A 260 8.81 -9.00 -10.11
N ALA A 261 7.83 -9.15 -9.21
CA ALA A 261 7.92 -8.66 -7.83
C ALA A 261 9.07 -9.30 -7.04
N ILE A 262 9.36 -10.60 -7.26
CA ILE A 262 10.53 -11.28 -6.69
C ILE A 262 11.83 -10.65 -7.23
N GLY A 263 11.88 -10.30 -8.51
CA GLY A 263 13.00 -9.55 -9.11
C GLY A 263 13.27 -8.23 -8.37
N MET A 264 12.23 -7.50 -8.00
CA MET A 264 12.34 -6.26 -7.20
C MET A 264 12.91 -6.54 -5.80
N LEU A 265 12.59 -7.68 -5.18
CA LEU A 265 13.16 -8.11 -3.89
C LEU A 265 14.68 -8.38 -3.98
N LEU A 266 15.17 -8.82 -5.13
CA LEU A 266 16.59 -9.08 -5.34
C LEU A 266 17.42 -7.79 -5.48
N GLY A 267 16.81 -6.68 -5.86
CA GLY A 267 17.49 -5.39 -6.05
C GLY A 267 18.38 -4.98 -4.86
N PRO A 268 17.86 -4.89 -3.63
CA PRO A 268 18.68 -4.59 -2.45
C PRO A 268 19.79 -5.59 -2.19
N LEU A 269 19.57 -6.89 -2.47
CA LEU A 269 20.58 -7.94 -2.29
C LEU A 269 21.77 -7.77 -3.25
N VAL A 270 21.54 -7.24 -4.43
CA VAL A 270 22.58 -6.89 -5.40
C VAL A 270 23.21 -5.53 -5.04
N TYR A 271 22.42 -4.55 -4.62
CA TYR A 271 22.90 -3.22 -4.28
C TYR A 271 23.86 -3.22 -3.07
N ILE A 272 23.53 -3.98 -2.00
CA ILE A 272 24.32 -3.99 -0.76
C ILE A 272 25.79 -4.36 -1.00
N PRO A 273 26.15 -5.46 -1.69
CA PRO A 273 27.53 -5.75 -2.00
C PRO A 273 28.16 -4.76 -2.97
N LEU A 274 27.43 -4.31 -4.00
CA LEU A 274 27.94 -3.34 -4.97
C LEU A 274 28.30 -2.00 -4.34
N SER A 275 27.51 -1.53 -3.38
CA SER A 275 27.74 -0.26 -2.67
C SER A 275 28.97 -0.26 -1.76
N LYS A 276 29.56 -1.41 -1.48
CA LYS A 276 30.84 -1.51 -0.74
C LYS A 276 32.06 -1.19 -1.62
N TYR A 277 31.96 -1.42 -2.92
CA TYR A 277 33.08 -1.34 -3.87
C TYR A 277 32.93 -0.18 -4.88
N ASN A 278 31.71 0.35 -5.04
CA ASN A 278 31.41 1.41 -6.02
C ASN A 278 30.74 2.60 -5.35
N ASP A 279 30.99 3.79 -5.92
CA ASP A 279 30.28 4.99 -5.50
C ASP A 279 28.77 4.84 -5.78
N ARG A 280 27.96 5.30 -4.83
CA ARG A 280 26.49 5.24 -4.90
C ARG A 280 25.94 5.91 -6.16
N PHE A 281 26.49 7.04 -6.57
CA PHE A 281 26.09 7.73 -7.79
C PHE A 281 26.41 6.91 -9.04
N LYS A 282 27.55 6.23 -9.07
CA LYS A 282 27.95 5.37 -10.19
C LYS A 282 27.00 4.19 -10.36
N ILE A 283 26.57 3.57 -9.25
CA ILE A 283 25.57 2.47 -9.29
C ILE A 283 24.23 2.98 -9.82
N VAL A 284 23.78 4.17 -9.37
CA VAL A 284 22.53 4.77 -9.84
C VAL A 284 22.62 5.04 -11.35
N TYR A 285 23.67 5.71 -11.84
CA TYR A 285 23.82 6.03 -13.26
C TYR A 285 23.91 4.77 -14.13
N THR A 286 24.62 3.73 -13.70
CA THR A 286 24.70 2.47 -14.46
C THR A 286 23.37 1.73 -14.49
N SER A 287 22.62 1.73 -13.39
CA SER A 287 21.27 1.13 -13.33
C SER A 287 20.29 1.86 -14.29
N PHE A 288 20.32 3.19 -14.30
CA PHE A 288 19.54 3.97 -15.28
C PHE A 288 19.98 3.71 -16.72
N GLY A 289 21.29 3.63 -16.98
CA GLY A 289 21.82 3.32 -18.30
C GLY A 289 21.32 1.97 -18.83
N ILE A 290 21.28 0.96 -17.97
CA ILE A 290 20.76 -0.38 -18.32
C ILE A 290 19.25 -0.31 -18.61
N SER A 291 18.48 0.50 -17.85
CA SER A 291 17.03 0.64 -18.05
C SER A 291 16.64 1.39 -19.34
N ILE A 292 17.58 2.11 -19.97
CA ILE A 292 17.33 2.88 -21.19
C ILE A 292 17.68 2.08 -22.45
N VAL A 293 18.41 0.96 -22.32
CA VAL A 293 18.73 0.11 -23.48
C VAL A 293 17.43 -0.49 -24.00
N PRO A 294 16.99 -0.13 -25.23
CA PRO A 294 15.78 -0.71 -25.79
C PRO A 294 15.99 -2.21 -26.01
N GLU A 295 15.05 -3.01 -25.58
CA GLU A 295 14.97 -4.41 -26.01
C GLU A 295 14.65 -4.39 -27.51
N SER A 296 15.66 -4.67 -28.31
CA SER A 296 15.55 -4.87 -29.77
C SER A 296 14.93 -6.22 -30.10
#